data_1f7650134c5e92827d49668d181b69d8
#
_entry.id   1f7650134c5e92827d49668d181b69d8
#
_cell.length_a   1.000
_cell.length_b   1.000
_cell.length_c   1.000
_cell.angle_alpha   90.00
_cell.angle_beta   90.00
_cell.angle_gamma   90.00
#
_symmetry.space_group_name_H-M   'P 1'
#
loop_
_entity.id
_entity.type
_entity.pdbx_description
1 polymer ?
#
loop_
_entity_poly.entity_id
_entity_poly.type
_entity_poly.pdbx_seq_one_letter_code
_entity_poly.pdbx_strand_id
1 'polypeptide(L)'
;MMAKLLRLGKKRMDSFVLRSTFRNFAVMKEKKIENIFRKVPASWQICFLEDCPVKEKCLRYMLADQQTKKCDFGPAIFPTIKRNEKGCKMYVTSEPVLMAWGFETLFSEVKNRDIKVLRKFVKDCVGGHSNYYRYNNGQRLLTPELQTQIIGKFKEYGYQDNLIFDHYAYVYDFDH
;
A
#
# COMPACT_ATOMS: atom_id res chain seq x y z
N MET A 1 3.77 -25.46 57.07
CA MET A 1 3.06 -25.35 55.78
C MET A 1 4.00 -24.73 54.76
N MET A 2 4.30 -25.45 53.69
CA MET A 2 5.34 -25.18 52.71
C MET A 2 4.93 -24.10 51.70
N ALA A 3 5.77 -23.09 51.53
CA ALA A 3 5.73 -22.18 50.38
C ALA A 3 6.91 -22.56 49.45
N LYS A 4 6.57 -23.21 48.31
CA LYS A 4 7.51 -23.55 47.24
C LYS A 4 7.68 -22.34 46.34
N LEU A 5 8.86 -21.69 46.40
CA LEU A 5 9.30 -20.68 45.44
C LEU A 5 9.61 -21.35 44.09
N LEU A 6 8.82 -21.03 43.08
CA LEU A 6 9.13 -21.29 41.68
C LEU A 6 10.18 -20.29 41.19
N ARG A 7 11.44 -20.74 41.05
CA ARG A 7 12.49 -20.02 40.30
C ARG A 7 12.25 -20.22 38.81
N LEU A 8 11.72 -19.21 38.15
CA LEU A 8 11.73 -19.11 36.71
C LEU A 8 13.11 -18.70 36.23
N GLY A 9 13.82 -19.67 35.64
CA GLY A 9 15.14 -19.44 35.04
C GLY A 9 15.05 -18.47 33.88
N LYS A 10 15.65 -17.29 34.00
CA LYS A 10 15.99 -16.42 32.88
C LYS A 10 16.97 -17.14 31.96
N LYS A 11 16.52 -17.80 30.90
CA LYS A 11 17.39 -18.20 29.79
C LYS A 11 18.01 -16.94 29.18
N ARG A 12 19.31 -16.74 29.36
CA ARG A 12 20.10 -15.80 28.55
C ARG A 12 19.98 -16.28 27.10
N MET A 13 19.32 -15.48 26.25
CA MET A 13 19.36 -15.68 24.81
C MET A 13 20.78 -15.39 24.32
N ASP A 14 21.43 -16.40 23.73
CA ASP A 14 22.80 -16.30 23.25
C ASP A 14 22.91 -15.18 22.22
N SER A 15 23.96 -14.35 22.38
CA SER A 15 24.27 -13.22 21.49
C SER A 15 24.44 -13.64 20.01
N PHE A 16 24.74 -14.90 19.77
CA PHE A 16 24.88 -15.50 18.45
C PHE A 16 23.52 -15.66 17.74
N VAL A 17 22.48 -16.09 18.46
CA VAL A 17 21.11 -16.24 17.91
C VAL A 17 20.53 -14.87 17.57
N LEU A 18 20.76 -13.86 18.41
CA LEU A 18 20.32 -12.49 18.11
C LEU A 18 21.01 -11.93 16.86
N ARG A 19 22.32 -12.13 16.69
CA ARG A 19 23.06 -11.68 15.50
C ARG A 19 22.60 -12.37 14.23
N SER A 20 22.27 -13.66 14.26
CA SER A 20 21.76 -14.39 13.09
C SER A 20 20.35 -13.96 12.70
N THR A 21 19.46 -13.70 13.66
CA THR A 21 18.11 -13.20 13.40
C THR A 21 18.11 -11.78 12.85
N PHE A 22 18.95 -10.88 13.36
CA PHE A 22 19.11 -9.53 12.80
C PHE A 22 19.68 -9.54 11.38
N ARG A 23 20.65 -10.41 11.09
CA ARG A 23 21.23 -10.57 9.75
C ARG A 23 20.20 -11.09 8.75
N ASN A 24 19.40 -12.09 9.14
CA ASN A 24 18.32 -12.62 8.31
C ASN A 24 17.22 -11.59 8.05
N PHE A 25 16.88 -10.79 9.06
CA PHE A 25 15.88 -9.72 8.93
C PHE A 25 16.36 -8.61 7.97
N ALA A 26 17.63 -8.20 8.06
CA ALA A 26 18.21 -7.22 7.13
C ALA A 26 18.21 -7.72 5.68
N VAL A 27 18.64 -8.96 5.44
CA VAL A 27 18.64 -9.58 4.11
C VAL A 27 17.22 -9.72 3.54
N MET A 28 16.23 -10.06 4.38
CA MET A 28 14.83 -10.09 3.95
C MET A 28 14.29 -8.70 3.60
N LYS A 29 14.66 -7.67 4.35
CA LYS A 29 14.30 -6.27 4.09
C LYS A 29 14.89 -5.80 2.76
N GLU A 30 16.17 -6.07 2.50
CA GLU A 30 16.85 -5.73 1.24
C GLU A 30 16.20 -6.40 0.02
N LYS A 31 15.95 -7.71 0.07
CA LYS A 31 15.24 -8.43 -1.00
C LYS A 31 13.83 -7.89 -1.25
N LYS A 32 13.11 -7.51 -0.19
CA LYS A 32 11.79 -6.89 -0.30
C LYS A 32 11.89 -5.55 -1.03
N ILE A 33 12.83 -4.70 -0.65
CA ILE A 33 13.07 -3.39 -1.28
C ILE A 33 13.45 -3.56 -2.76
N GLU A 34 14.34 -4.50 -3.10
CA GLU A 34 14.72 -4.78 -4.48
C GLU A 34 13.53 -5.22 -5.35
N ASN A 35 12.65 -6.07 -4.83
CA ASN A 35 11.45 -6.49 -5.54
C ASN A 35 10.45 -5.35 -5.75
N ILE A 36 10.33 -4.43 -4.78
CA ILE A 36 9.50 -3.23 -4.91
C ILE A 36 10.11 -2.32 -5.97
N PHE A 37 11.42 -2.11 -5.93
CA PHE A 37 12.13 -1.20 -6.84
C PHE A 37 11.92 -1.55 -8.32
N ARG A 38 11.84 -2.84 -8.68
CA ARG A 38 11.58 -3.29 -10.06
C ARG A 38 10.24 -2.81 -10.63
N LYS A 39 9.30 -2.37 -9.77
CA LYS A 39 7.96 -1.92 -10.14
C LYS A 39 7.81 -0.41 -10.10
N VAL A 40 8.86 0.31 -9.69
CA VAL A 40 8.83 1.78 -9.57
C VAL A 40 8.78 2.41 -10.97
N PRO A 41 7.79 3.28 -11.26
CA PRO A 41 7.76 4.02 -12.52
C PRO A 41 8.99 4.93 -12.66
N ALA A 42 9.52 5.08 -13.88
CA ALA A 42 10.69 5.91 -14.13
C ALA A 42 10.49 7.40 -13.79
N SER A 43 9.25 7.87 -13.84
CA SER A 43 8.87 9.26 -13.47
C SER A 43 8.62 9.46 -11.98
N TRP A 44 8.70 8.41 -11.16
CA TRP A 44 8.38 8.50 -9.75
C TRP A 44 9.51 9.18 -8.96
N GLN A 45 9.17 10.25 -8.21
CA GLN A 45 10.14 11.05 -7.50
C GLN A 45 10.59 10.34 -6.22
N ILE A 46 11.89 10.26 -6.01
CA ILE A 46 12.52 9.77 -4.77
C ILE A 46 12.87 10.92 -3.82
N CYS A 47 13.24 10.61 -2.59
CA CYS A 47 13.53 11.59 -1.55
C CYS A 47 14.84 11.24 -0.83
N PHE A 48 15.72 12.25 -0.63
CA PHE A 48 17.00 12.12 0.06
C PHE A 48 17.07 12.90 1.39
N LEU A 49 15.93 13.30 1.95
CA LEU A 49 15.88 14.17 3.12
C LEU A 49 16.10 13.40 4.43
N GLU A 50 17.34 13.47 4.93
CA GLU A 50 17.77 12.79 6.15
C GLU A 50 17.11 13.31 7.43
N ASP A 51 16.71 14.57 7.45
CA ASP A 51 16.06 15.24 8.58
C ASP A 51 14.53 15.04 8.62
N CYS A 52 13.96 14.20 7.74
CA CYS A 52 12.52 13.95 7.71
C CYS A 52 12.10 13.02 8.86
N PRO A 53 11.13 13.41 9.71
CA PRO A 53 10.72 12.63 10.88
C PRO A 53 10.07 11.28 10.52
N VAL A 54 9.56 11.13 9.30
CA VAL A 54 8.89 9.91 8.82
C VAL A 54 9.67 9.16 7.75
N LYS A 55 10.96 9.47 7.55
CA LYS A 55 11.78 8.89 6.48
C LYS A 55 11.77 7.36 6.46
N GLU A 56 11.86 6.70 7.61
CA GLU A 56 11.89 5.24 7.74
C GLU A 56 10.57 4.54 7.35
N LYS A 57 9.48 5.31 7.29
CA LYS A 57 8.15 4.85 6.89
C LYS A 57 7.75 5.37 5.51
N CYS A 58 8.63 6.14 4.85
CA CYS A 58 8.36 6.75 3.55
C CYS A 58 8.97 5.93 2.43
N LEU A 59 8.13 5.42 1.53
CA LEU A 59 8.57 4.61 0.40
C LEU A 59 9.55 5.36 -0.51
N ARG A 60 9.35 6.68 -0.71
CA ARG A 60 10.22 7.53 -1.53
C ARG A 60 11.64 7.64 -0.98
N TYR A 61 11.80 7.70 0.35
CA TYR A 61 13.10 7.71 0.99
C TYR A 61 13.75 6.32 0.97
N MET A 62 12.99 5.27 1.27
CA MET A 62 13.51 3.90 1.30
C MET A 62 14.03 3.41 -0.05
N LEU A 63 13.50 3.92 -1.16
CA LEU A 63 13.91 3.54 -2.50
C LEU A 63 15.06 4.39 -3.05
N ALA A 64 15.42 5.49 -2.40
CA ALA A 64 16.46 6.40 -2.88
C ALA A 64 17.83 5.72 -3.04
N ASP A 65 18.26 4.93 -2.06
CA ASP A 65 19.52 4.19 -2.10
C ASP A 65 19.59 3.18 -3.27
N GLN A 66 18.47 2.55 -3.61
CA GLN A 66 18.42 1.63 -4.74
C GLN A 66 18.47 2.36 -6.10
N GLN A 67 17.89 3.56 -6.16
CA GLN A 67 17.90 4.37 -7.36
C GLN A 67 19.31 4.87 -7.67
N THR A 68 20.05 5.38 -6.68
CA THR A 68 21.41 5.88 -6.85
C THR A 68 22.42 4.79 -7.24
N LYS A 69 22.16 3.54 -6.90
CA LYS A 69 22.99 2.41 -7.36
C LYS A 69 22.81 2.05 -8.83
N LYS A 70 21.72 2.50 -9.46
CA LYS A 70 21.37 2.16 -10.85
C LYS A 70 21.46 3.33 -11.81
N CYS A 71 21.23 4.55 -11.33
CA CYS A 71 21.16 5.74 -12.17
C CYS A 71 21.89 6.90 -11.49
N ASP A 72 22.71 7.61 -12.27
CA ASP A 72 23.44 8.80 -11.80
C ASP A 72 22.53 10.04 -11.70
N PHE A 73 21.33 10.01 -12.31
CA PHE A 73 20.35 11.10 -12.29
C PHE A 73 18.92 10.56 -12.31
N GLY A 74 17.97 11.37 -11.84
CA GLY A 74 16.56 11.00 -11.82
C GLY A 74 15.68 12.04 -11.12
N PRO A 75 14.34 11.85 -11.15
CA PRO A 75 13.41 12.76 -10.49
C PRO A 75 13.56 12.65 -8.97
N ALA A 76 13.64 13.80 -8.29
CA ALA A 76 13.73 13.86 -6.84
C ALA A 76 12.88 14.99 -6.26
N ILE A 77 12.52 14.85 -5.00
CA ILE A 77 11.79 15.87 -4.24
C ILE A 77 12.81 16.93 -3.77
N PHE A 78 12.49 18.20 -4.00
CA PHE A 78 13.35 19.30 -3.57
C PHE A 78 13.43 19.41 -2.04
N PRO A 79 14.61 19.75 -1.48
CA PRO A 79 14.82 19.90 -0.04
C PRO A 79 13.93 20.95 0.63
N THR A 80 13.43 21.92 -0.14
CA THR A 80 12.57 23.02 0.31
C THR A 80 11.12 22.60 0.57
N ILE A 81 10.75 21.33 0.35
CA ILE A 81 9.40 20.84 0.61
C ILE A 81 9.01 21.04 2.07
N LYS A 82 7.82 21.61 2.31
CA LYS A 82 7.28 21.78 3.66
C LYS A 82 6.93 20.42 4.29
N ARG A 83 7.38 20.23 5.54
CA ARG A 83 7.22 19.00 6.31
C ARG A 83 6.63 19.31 7.68
N ASN A 84 5.99 18.34 8.27
CA ASN A 84 5.52 18.33 9.66
C ASN A 84 5.76 16.93 10.27
N GLU A 85 5.31 16.70 11.49
CA GLU A 85 5.46 15.41 12.19
C GLU A 85 4.84 14.22 11.46
N LYS A 86 3.84 14.47 10.61
CA LYS A 86 3.17 13.45 9.77
C LYS A 86 3.83 13.25 8.40
N GLY A 87 4.89 14.01 8.10
CA GLY A 87 5.60 14.00 6.83
C GLY A 87 5.32 15.23 5.96
N CYS A 88 5.29 15.03 4.66
CA CYS A 88 5.03 16.08 3.66
C CYS A 88 3.89 15.64 2.71
N LYS A 89 3.45 16.56 1.84
CA LYS A 89 2.42 16.24 0.83
C LYS A 89 2.81 15.12 -0.15
N MET A 90 4.10 14.78 -0.23
CA MET A 90 4.63 13.71 -1.10
C MET A 90 4.90 12.43 -0.32
N TYR A 91 4.43 12.33 0.93
CA TYR A 91 4.58 11.12 1.74
C TYR A 91 3.81 9.96 1.11
N VAL A 92 4.50 8.83 0.96
CA VAL A 92 3.89 7.55 0.56
C VAL A 92 4.32 6.49 1.57
N THR A 93 3.36 5.77 2.11
CA THR A 93 3.65 4.72 3.10
C THR A 93 4.50 3.60 2.51
N SER A 94 5.45 3.10 3.30
CA SER A 94 6.24 1.91 2.96
C SER A 94 5.50 0.59 3.28
N GLU A 95 4.25 0.67 3.71
CA GLU A 95 3.40 -0.50 3.92
C GLU A 95 2.54 -0.74 2.67
N PRO A 96 2.43 -2.00 2.22
CA PRO A 96 1.56 -2.31 1.09
C PRO A 96 0.10 -2.14 1.49
N VAL A 97 -0.69 -1.56 0.60
CA VAL A 97 -2.13 -1.35 0.78
C VAL A 97 -2.93 -2.39 0.00
N LEU A 98 -4.09 -2.77 0.53
CA LEU A 98 -4.98 -3.72 -0.11
C LEU A 98 -5.75 -3.02 -1.23
N MET A 99 -5.31 -3.21 -2.45
CA MET A 99 -5.96 -2.73 -3.66
C MET A 99 -6.91 -3.77 -4.24
N ALA A 100 -7.93 -3.33 -4.98
CA ALA A 100 -8.90 -4.21 -5.63
C ALA A 100 -9.07 -3.87 -7.12
N TRP A 101 -9.62 -4.83 -7.89
CA TRP A 101 -10.06 -4.61 -9.28
C TRP A 101 -11.11 -5.62 -9.69
N GLY A 102 -11.81 -5.32 -10.80
CA GLY A 102 -12.91 -6.14 -11.29
C GLY A 102 -14.24 -5.82 -10.60
N PHE A 103 -15.29 -5.78 -11.37
CA PHE A 103 -16.61 -5.36 -10.91
C PHE A 103 -17.70 -6.40 -11.15
N GLU A 104 -17.39 -7.59 -11.67
CA GLU A 104 -18.38 -8.60 -12.04
C GLU A 104 -19.12 -9.09 -10.81
N THR A 105 -18.39 -9.52 -9.78
CA THR A 105 -18.95 -10.00 -8.51
C THR A 105 -19.77 -8.91 -7.82
N LEU A 106 -19.28 -7.65 -7.82
CA LEU A 106 -19.98 -6.53 -7.21
C LEU A 106 -21.36 -6.26 -7.84
N PHE A 107 -21.54 -6.55 -9.14
CA PHE A 107 -22.80 -6.38 -9.85
C PHE A 107 -23.65 -7.64 -9.94
N SER A 108 -23.17 -8.80 -9.49
CA SER A 108 -23.83 -10.09 -9.71
C SER A 108 -25.26 -10.17 -9.16
N GLU A 109 -25.52 -9.56 -8.01
CA GLU A 109 -26.83 -9.59 -7.34
C GLU A 109 -27.61 -8.27 -7.47
N VAL A 110 -27.12 -7.33 -8.27
CA VAL A 110 -27.77 -6.03 -8.45
C VAL A 110 -29.00 -6.18 -9.35
N LYS A 111 -30.15 -5.66 -8.90
CA LYS A 111 -31.39 -5.67 -9.67
C LYS A 111 -31.25 -4.86 -10.95
N ASN A 112 -31.83 -5.34 -12.05
CA ASN A 112 -31.74 -4.71 -13.37
C ASN A 112 -32.09 -3.21 -13.38
N ARG A 113 -33.06 -2.79 -12.56
CA ARG A 113 -33.46 -1.38 -12.45
C ARG A 113 -32.36 -0.47 -11.92
N ASP A 114 -31.45 -0.98 -11.09
CA ASP A 114 -30.42 -0.23 -10.38
C ASP A 114 -29.05 -0.31 -11.09
N ILE A 115 -28.83 -1.34 -11.93
CA ILE A 115 -27.54 -1.57 -12.65
C ILE A 115 -27.08 -0.33 -13.40
N LYS A 116 -27.97 0.33 -14.15
CA LYS A 116 -27.60 1.49 -14.99
C LYS A 116 -27.07 2.63 -14.14
N VAL A 117 -27.73 2.92 -13.02
CA VAL A 117 -27.38 4.04 -12.14
C VAL A 117 -26.09 3.73 -11.37
N LEU A 118 -25.98 2.55 -10.78
CA LEU A 118 -24.78 2.15 -10.03
C LEU A 118 -23.55 2.04 -10.93
N ARG A 119 -23.70 1.51 -12.16
CA ARG A 119 -22.60 1.45 -13.13
C ARG A 119 -22.16 2.84 -13.59
N LYS A 120 -23.10 3.78 -13.74
CA LYS A 120 -22.77 5.18 -14.03
C LYS A 120 -21.97 5.78 -12.86
N PHE A 121 -22.44 5.60 -11.63
CA PHE A 121 -21.73 6.06 -10.44
C PHE A 121 -20.29 5.51 -10.35
N VAL A 122 -20.09 4.20 -10.55
CA VAL A 122 -18.76 3.61 -10.55
C VAL A 122 -17.87 4.23 -11.63
N LYS A 123 -18.40 4.44 -12.84
CA LYS A 123 -17.66 5.14 -13.92
C LYS A 123 -17.26 6.55 -13.52
N ASP A 124 -18.17 7.29 -12.90
CA ASP A 124 -17.90 8.66 -12.45
C ASP A 124 -16.82 8.68 -11.37
N CYS A 125 -16.87 7.76 -10.39
CA CYS A 125 -15.84 7.62 -9.33
C CYS A 125 -14.44 7.34 -9.88
N VAL A 126 -14.33 6.52 -10.92
CA VAL A 126 -13.03 6.14 -11.50
C VAL A 126 -12.57 7.06 -12.63
N GLY A 127 -13.28 8.17 -12.88
CA GLY A 127 -12.90 9.16 -13.88
C GLY A 127 -13.29 8.79 -15.32
N GLY A 128 -14.43 8.11 -15.51
CA GLY A 128 -15.08 7.91 -16.79
C GLY A 128 -14.99 6.51 -17.39
N HIS A 129 -15.57 6.39 -18.59
CA HIS A 129 -15.77 5.10 -19.25
C HIS A 129 -14.47 4.33 -19.54
N SER A 130 -13.46 4.99 -20.09
CA SER A 130 -12.19 4.34 -20.43
C SER A 130 -11.46 3.82 -19.18
N ASN A 131 -11.47 4.60 -18.10
CA ASN A 131 -10.89 4.20 -16.84
C ASN A 131 -11.64 3.03 -16.20
N TYR A 132 -12.98 2.99 -16.31
CA TYR A 132 -13.79 1.87 -15.80
C TYR A 132 -13.24 0.52 -16.30
N TYR A 133 -12.95 0.40 -17.59
CA TYR A 133 -12.39 -0.84 -18.13
C TYR A 133 -10.96 -1.12 -17.68
N ARG A 134 -10.15 -0.08 -17.45
CA ARG A 134 -8.80 -0.26 -16.89
C ARG A 134 -8.85 -0.82 -15.46
N TYR A 135 -9.77 -0.33 -14.63
CA TYR A 135 -10.00 -0.88 -13.29
C TYR A 135 -10.65 -2.27 -13.33
N ASN A 136 -11.57 -2.50 -14.28
CA ASN A 136 -12.19 -3.80 -14.43
C ASN A 136 -11.17 -4.88 -14.81
N ASN A 137 -10.21 -4.56 -15.68
CA ASN A 137 -9.21 -5.51 -16.20
C ASN A 137 -7.90 -5.52 -15.39
N GLY A 138 -7.83 -4.85 -14.25
CA GLY A 138 -6.63 -4.82 -13.40
C GLY A 138 -5.47 -4.00 -13.95
N GLN A 139 -5.67 -3.18 -14.99
CA GLN A 139 -4.66 -2.23 -15.47
C GLN A 139 -4.48 -1.04 -14.53
N ARG A 140 -5.51 -0.74 -13.75
CA ARG A 140 -5.51 0.17 -12.61
C ARG A 140 -6.16 -0.50 -11.41
N LEU A 141 -5.76 -0.10 -10.20
CA LEU A 141 -6.21 -0.71 -8.96
C LEU A 141 -6.98 0.32 -8.13
N LEU A 142 -8.10 -0.11 -7.56
CA LEU A 142 -8.91 0.69 -6.64
C LEU A 142 -8.20 0.84 -5.31
N THR A 143 -7.96 2.07 -4.88
CA THR A 143 -7.46 2.35 -3.54
C THR A 143 -8.52 2.03 -2.48
N PRO A 144 -8.16 1.85 -1.19
CA PRO A 144 -9.12 1.60 -0.12
C PRO A 144 -10.22 2.68 -0.02
N GLU A 145 -9.89 3.93 -0.33
CA GLU A 145 -10.83 5.06 -0.32
C GLU A 145 -11.88 4.89 -1.44
N LEU A 146 -11.44 4.58 -2.67
CA LEU A 146 -12.34 4.32 -3.79
C LEU A 146 -13.21 3.09 -3.54
N GLN A 147 -12.64 2.03 -2.97
CA GLN A 147 -13.41 0.83 -2.59
C GLN A 147 -14.53 1.20 -1.60
N THR A 148 -14.19 1.97 -0.56
CA THR A 148 -15.15 2.42 0.46
C THR A 148 -16.25 3.28 -0.15
N GLN A 149 -15.89 4.21 -1.03
CA GLN A 149 -16.83 5.10 -1.72
C GLN A 149 -17.82 4.31 -2.60
N ILE A 150 -17.31 3.36 -3.39
CA ILE A 150 -18.13 2.53 -4.26
C ILE A 150 -19.06 1.65 -3.44
N ILE A 151 -18.54 0.91 -2.45
CA ILE A 151 -19.34 0.03 -1.59
C ILE A 151 -20.40 0.83 -0.82
N GLY A 152 -20.04 2.04 -0.33
CA GLY A 152 -20.98 2.94 0.33
C GLY A 152 -22.20 3.24 -0.53
N LYS A 153 -22.01 3.49 -1.83
CA LYS A 153 -23.11 3.75 -2.76
C LYS A 153 -24.02 2.54 -2.95
N PHE A 154 -23.48 1.34 -3.04
CA PHE A 154 -24.30 0.12 -3.12
C PHE A 154 -25.13 -0.08 -1.85
N LYS A 155 -24.57 0.22 -0.67
CA LYS A 155 -25.29 0.18 0.61
C LYS A 155 -26.45 1.18 0.68
N GLU A 156 -26.28 2.39 0.14
CA GLU A 156 -27.37 3.38 0.02
C GLU A 156 -28.55 2.88 -0.82
N TYR A 157 -28.29 2.00 -1.80
CA TYR A 157 -29.32 1.35 -2.61
C TYR A 157 -29.92 0.10 -1.97
N GLY A 158 -29.50 -0.23 -0.72
CA GLY A 158 -30.03 -1.33 0.06
C GLY A 158 -29.33 -2.69 -0.16
N TYR A 159 -28.21 -2.71 -0.90
CA TYR A 159 -27.38 -3.90 -1.03
C TYR A 159 -26.45 -4.01 0.17
N GLN A 160 -26.46 -5.14 0.88
CA GLN A 160 -25.65 -5.34 2.11
C GLN A 160 -24.68 -6.51 1.98
N ASP A 161 -25.08 -7.54 1.21
CA ASP A 161 -24.33 -8.79 1.07
C ASP A 161 -23.49 -8.80 -0.20
N ASN A 162 -22.40 -9.57 -0.21
CA ASN A 162 -21.52 -9.82 -1.36
C ASN A 162 -20.94 -8.54 -2.04
N LEU A 163 -20.79 -7.45 -1.30
CA LEU A 163 -20.20 -6.23 -1.81
C LEU A 163 -18.67 -6.35 -1.87
N ILE A 164 -18.19 -7.24 -2.74
CA ILE A 164 -16.78 -7.52 -2.95
C ILE A 164 -16.39 -7.29 -4.42
N PHE A 165 -15.11 -6.94 -4.64
CA PHE A 165 -14.53 -6.87 -5.97
C PHE A 165 -14.04 -8.24 -6.39
N ASP A 166 -13.78 -8.45 -7.69
CA ASP A 166 -13.41 -9.76 -8.21
C ASP A 166 -12.04 -10.21 -7.70
N HIS A 167 -11.12 -9.25 -7.49
CA HIS A 167 -9.75 -9.53 -7.12
C HIS A 167 -9.20 -8.53 -6.12
N TYR A 168 -8.26 -8.99 -5.28
CA TYR A 168 -7.53 -8.19 -4.30
C TYR A 168 -6.04 -8.51 -4.29
N ALA A 169 -5.19 -7.51 -4.08
CA ALA A 169 -3.77 -7.69 -3.88
C ALA A 169 -3.18 -6.62 -2.95
N TYR A 170 -2.18 -7.00 -2.14
CA TYR A 170 -1.36 -6.04 -1.42
C TYR A 170 -0.27 -5.50 -2.36
N VAL A 171 -0.32 -4.21 -2.64
CA VAL A 171 0.63 -3.52 -3.52
C VAL A 171 1.10 -2.21 -2.89
N TYR A 172 2.28 -1.74 -3.34
CA TYR A 172 2.75 -0.40 -3.01
C TYR A 172 2.11 0.62 -3.93
N ASP A 173 1.67 1.73 -3.36
CA ASP A 173 1.03 2.80 -4.12
C ASP A 173 2.09 3.71 -4.76
N PHE A 174 2.17 3.68 -6.08
CA PHE A 174 3.04 4.54 -6.90
C PHE A 174 2.27 5.60 -7.68
N ASP A 175 0.97 5.70 -7.49
CA ASP A 175 0.10 6.65 -8.22
C ASP A 175 -0.02 8.02 -7.52
N HIS A 176 0.65 8.19 -6.35
CA HIS A 176 0.71 9.42 -5.56
C HIS A 176 2.03 10.16 -5.68
#